data_748945f57310b76c3659d012b7bddf65
#
_entry.id   748945f57310b76c3659d012b7bddf65
#
_cell.length_a   1.000
_cell.length_b   1.000
_cell.length_c   1.000
_cell.angle_alpha   90.00
_cell.angle_beta   90.00
_cell.angle_gamma   90.00
#
_symmetry.space_group_name_H-M   'P 1'
#
loop_
_entity.id
_entity.type
_entity.pdbx_description
1 polymer ?
#
loop_
_entity_poly.entity_id
_entity_poly.type
_entity_poly.pdbx_seq_one_letter_code
_entity_poly.pdbx_strand_id
1 'polypeptide(L)'
;YGSRSRQDLYREDSDLDVVISYRGNIREDSFFNELNAHGIAMAGIKVDINPIAEERITLAEYMKEADAYLDQQEIKKLAVDLDNFSYEYDAYEYKDTVENREEQVEKITEDILNKKTECLKDWLVEVSEESDIDSDAITAHSLLSRLEDAERFSIFDKQPEQEQPEATIS
;
A
#
# COMPACT_ATOMS: atom_id res chain seq x y z
N TYR A 1 -1.15 -9.48 10.68
CA TYR A 1 -0.88 -8.76 9.45
C TYR A 1 -2.18 -8.33 8.78
N GLY A 2 -2.15 -7.87 7.54
CA GLY A 2 -3.33 -7.46 6.80
C GLY A 2 -3.71 -5.99 7.01
N SER A 3 -4.90 -5.60 6.52
CA SER A 3 -5.37 -4.20 6.54
C SER A 3 -5.43 -3.58 7.94
N ARG A 4 -5.66 -4.38 8.98
CA ARG A 4 -5.66 -3.89 10.37
C ARG A 4 -4.30 -3.46 10.89
N SER A 5 -3.20 -3.88 10.26
CA SER A 5 -1.85 -3.46 10.62
C SER A 5 -1.44 -2.10 10.03
N ARG A 6 -2.29 -1.53 9.18
CA ARG A 6 -2.02 -0.29 8.44
C ARG A 6 -3.12 0.73 8.69
N GLN A 7 -2.75 1.93 9.16
CA GLN A 7 -3.71 2.98 9.52
C GLN A 7 -4.59 3.38 8.34
N ASP A 8 -4.04 3.54 7.16
CA ASP A 8 -4.75 4.01 5.97
C ASP A 8 -5.64 2.94 5.32
N LEU A 9 -5.39 1.66 5.61
CA LEU A 9 -6.18 0.54 5.12
C LEU A 9 -7.18 0.00 6.16
N TYR A 10 -7.07 0.45 7.41
CA TYR A 10 -7.91 0.00 8.50
C TYR A 10 -9.39 0.33 8.25
N ARG A 11 -10.25 -0.66 8.49
CA ARG A 11 -11.70 -0.50 8.59
C ARG A 11 -12.20 -1.28 9.80
N GLU A 12 -13.24 -0.77 10.43
CA GLU A 12 -13.83 -1.39 11.62
C GLU A 12 -14.32 -2.82 11.38
N ASP A 13 -14.82 -3.08 10.16
CA ASP A 13 -15.34 -4.36 9.71
C ASP A 13 -14.26 -5.32 9.15
N SER A 14 -13.00 -4.91 9.10
CA SER A 14 -11.92 -5.78 8.64
C SER A 14 -11.66 -6.93 9.60
N ASP A 15 -11.34 -8.09 9.04
CA ASP A 15 -10.92 -9.27 9.78
C ASP A 15 -9.51 -9.09 10.39
N LEU A 16 -9.19 -9.89 11.38
CA LEU A 16 -7.83 -10.02 11.89
C LEU A 16 -7.13 -11.17 11.17
N ASP A 17 -6.22 -10.85 10.27
CA ASP A 17 -5.43 -11.84 9.55
C ASP A 17 -4.29 -12.36 10.42
N VAL A 18 -4.24 -13.67 10.57
CA VAL A 18 -3.18 -14.38 11.28
C VAL A 18 -2.52 -15.37 10.33
N VAL A 19 -1.21 -15.29 10.18
CA VAL A 19 -0.46 -16.28 9.40
C VAL A 19 0.25 -17.26 10.34
N ILE A 20 0.20 -18.54 10.02
CA ILE A 20 0.91 -19.62 10.72
C ILE A 20 1.71 -20.44 9.72
N SER A 21 2.93 -20.79 10.07
CA SER A 21 3.70 -21.77 9.29
C SER A 21 3.48 -23.17 9.84
N TYR A 22 3.47 -24.17 8.95
CA TYR A 22 3.33 -25.56 9.33
C TYR A 22 4.24 -26.48 8.49
N ARG A 23 4.51 -27.66 9.01
CA ARG A 23 5.23 -28.75 8.32
C ARG A 23 4.31 -29.94 8.15
N GLY A 24 4.38 -30.59 7.00
CA GLY A 24 3.63 -31.82 6.73
C GLY A 24 2.98 -31.81 5.36
N ASN A 25 2.28 -32.91 5.03
CA ASN A 25 1.74 -33.14 3.68
C ASN A 25 0.28 -32.69 3.52
N ILE A 26 -0.21 -31.82 4.39
CA ILE A 26 -1.57 -31.25 4.26
C ILE A 26 -1.52 -30.12 3.23
N ARG A 27 -2.45 -30.09 2.32
CA ARG A 27 -2.58 -28.99 1.34
C ARG A 27 -3.04 -27.72 2.05
N GLU A 28 -2.44 -26.57 1.69
CA GLU A 28 -2.73 -25.27 2.32
C GLU A 28 -4.22 -24.91 2.26
N ASP A 29 -4.89 -25.12 1.12
CA ASP A 29 -6.32 -24.86 0.93
C ASP A 29 -7.20 -25.71 1.85
N SER A 30 -6.87 -26.99 2.00
CA SER A 30 -7.60 -27.88 2.89
C SER A 30 -7.39 -27.50 4.35
N PHE A 31 -6.16 -27.14 4.72
CA PHE A 31 -5.85 -26.71 6.07
C PHE A 31 -6.46 -25.36 6.42
N PHE A 32 -6.45 -24.40 5.47
CA PHE A 32 -7.17 -23.13 5.62
C PHE A 32 -8.66 -23.36 5.90
N ASN A 33 -9.33 -24.20 5.10
CA ASN A 33 -10.74 -24.48 5.27
C ASN A 33 -11.03 -25.12 6.63
N GLU A 34 -10.20 -26.04 7.10
CA GLU A 34 -10.36 -26.69 8.40
C GLU A 34 -10.19 -25.70 9.56
N LEU A 35 -9.16 -24.86 9.52
CA LEU A 35 -8.88 -23.86 10.55
C LEU A 35 -9.99 -22.82 10.68
N ASN A 36 -10.60 -22.44 9.58
CA ASN A 36 -11.62 -21.38 9.54
C ASN A 36 -13.07 -21.91 9.52
N ALA A 37 -13.26 -23.26 9.51
CA ALA A 37 -14.57 -23.91 9.35
C ALA A 37 -15.61 -23.48 10.40
N HIS A 38 -15.19 -23.14 11.61
CA HIS A 38 -16.07 -22.81 12.74
C HIS A 38 -16.12 -21.31 13.06
N GLY A 39 -15.41 -20.49 12.31
CA GLY A 39 -15.32 -19.05 12.54
C GLY A 39 -14.71 -18.72 13.92
N ILE A 40 -13.54 -18.16 13.93
CA ILE A 40 -12.87 -17.71 15.16
C ILE A 40 -13.10 -16.21 15.29
N ALA A 41 -13.40 -15.75 16.52
CA ALA A 41 -13.47 -14.33 16.81
C ALA A 41 -12.70 -14.01 18.10
N MET A 42 -11.98 -12.89 18.09
CA MET A 42 -11.28 -12.36 19.23
C MET A 42 -11.80 -10.95 19.53
N ALA A 43 -12.35 -10.76 20.72
CA ALA A 43 -12.96 -9.48 21.12
C ALA A 43 -14.01 -8.97 20.12
N GLY A 44 -14.78 -9.87 19.50
CA GLY A 44 -15.82 -9.52 18.49
C GLY A 44 -15.28 -9.32 17.07
N ILE A 45 -13.97 -9.41 16.87
CA ILE A 45 -13.33 -9.29 15.56
C ILE A 45 -13.16 -10.69 14.98
N LYS A 46 -13.62 -10.92 13.76
CA LYS A 46 -13.38 -12.18 13.04
C LYS A 46 -11.88 -12.37 12.83
N VAL A 47 -11.41 -13.60 13.01
CA VAL A 47 -10.02 -14.00 12.78
C VAL A 47 -9.98 -14.94 11.60
N ASP A 48 -9.19 -14.59 10.58
CA ASP A 48 -8.86 -15.47 9.46
C ASP A 48 -7.42 -16.00 9.63
N ILE A 49 -7.30 -17.34 9.70
CA ILE A 49 -6.00 -18.00 9.86
C ILE A 49 -5.52 -18.51 8.52
N ASN A 50 -4.38 -17.99 8.07
CA ASN A 50 -3.74 -18.34 6.81
C ASN A 50 -2.54 -19.26 7.05
N PRO A 51 -2.67 -20.59 6.83
CA PRO A 51 -1.57 -21.51 6.94
C PRO A 51 -0.65 -21.43 5.73
N ILE A 52 0.65 -21.44 5.94
CA ILE A 52 1.68 -21.55 4.91
C ILE A 52 2.56 -22.77 5.18
N ALA A 53 2.84 -23.57 4.14
CA ALA A 53 3.74 -24.70 4.23
C ALA A 53 5.20 -24.21 4.20
N GLU A 54 5.99 -24.57 5.24
CA GLU A 54 7.40 -24.15 5.31
C GLU A 54 8.25 -24.68 4.14
N GLU A 55 7.84 -25.77 3.52
CA GLU A 55 8.50 -26.33 2.34
C GLU A 55 8.33 -25.45 1.08
N ARG A 56 7.31 -24.59 1.06
CA ARG A 56 7.01 -23.69 -0.08
C ARG A 56 7.61 -22.31 0.12
N ILE A 57 7.42 -21.73 1.29
CA ILE A 57 7.84 -20.36 1.61
C ILE A 57 8.06 -20.23 3.12
N THR A 58 9.09 -19.51 3.51
CA THR A 58 9.29 -19.18 4.93
C THR A 58 8.30 -18.10 5.38
N LEU A 59 8.01 -18.06 6.68
CA LEU A 59 7.17 -17.02 7.26
C LEU A 59 7.72 -15.61 6.97
N ALA A 60 9.03 -15.43 7.03
CA ALA A 60 9.68 -14.15 6.77
C ALA A 60 9.50 -13.68 5.32
N GLU A 61 9.64 -14.58 4.36
CA GLU A 61 9.41 -14.29 2.92
C GLU A 61 7.94 -13.95 2.67
N TYR A 62 7.02 -14.75 3.22
CA TYR A 62 5.59 -14.48 3.12
C TYR A 62 5.23 -13.10 3.69
N MET A 63 5.72 -12.76 4.87
CA MET A 63 5.46 -11.45 5.48
C MET A 63 6.02 -10.29 4.64
N LYS A 64 7.18 -10.48 4.01
CA LYS A 64 7.74 -9.47 3.11
C LYS A 64 6.88 -9.26 1.86
N GLU A 65 6.34 -10.34 1.29
CA GLU A 65 5.41 -10.25 0.15
C GLU A 65 4.09 -9.58 0.55
N ALA A 66 3.56 -9.94 1.73
CA ALA A 66 2.35 -9.34 2.28
C ALA A 66 2.51 -7.85 2.57
N ASP A 67 3.65 -7.42 3.13
CA ASP A 67 3.95 -6.01 3.37
C ASP A 67 4.05 -5.24 2.05
N ALA A 68 4.74 -5.78 1.05
CA ALA A 68 4.84 -5.15 -0.27
C ALA A 68 3.47 -4.99 -0.95
N TYR A 69 2.57 -5.97 -0.78
CA TYR A 69 1.20 -5.87 -1.26
C TYR A 69 0.43 -4.75 -0.54
N LEU A 70 0.53 -4.68 0.79
CA LEU A 70 -0.13 -3.64 1.59
C LEU A 70 0.41 -2.25 1.23
N ASP A 71 1.71 -2.08 1.05
CA ASP A 71 2.33 -0.83 0.59
C ASP A 71 1.70 -0.37 -0.74
N GLN A 72 1.49 -1.29 -1.69
CA GLN A 72 0.81 -0.97 -2.96
C GLN A 72 -0.65 -0.55 -2.76
N GLN A 73 -1.38 -1.17 -1.83
CA GLN A 73 -2.76 -0.80 -1.53
C GLN A 73 -2.83 0.60 -0.88
N GLU A 74 -1.90 0.93 0.01
CA GLU A 74 -1.80 2.27 0.60
C GLU A 74 -1.50 3.35 -0.45
N ILE A 75 -0.58 3.08 -1.39
CA ILE A 75 -0.28 3.99 -2.49
C ILE A 75 -1.51 4.21 -3.39
N LYS A 76 -2.23 3.14 -3.74
CA LYS A 76 -3.46 3.26 -4.54
C LYS A 76 -4.53 4.09 -3.82
N LYS A 77 -4.71 3.85 -2.52
CA LYS A 77 -5.65 4.64 -1.72
C LYS A 77 -5.23 6.11 -1.65
N LEU A 78 -3.95 6.37 -1.42
CA LEU A 78 -3.41 7.73 -1.43
C LEU A 78 -3.64 8.42 -2.78
N ALA A 79 -3.42 7.72 -3.90
CA ALA A 79 -3.66 8.26 -5.23
C ALA A 79 -5.13 8.64 -5.45
N VAL A 80 -6.08 7.82 -4.94
CA VAL A 80 -7.52 8.14 -4.96
C VAL A 80 -7.82 9.38 -4.12
N ASP A 81 -7.25 9.48 -2.93
CA ASP A 81 -7.48 10.62 -2.04
C ASP A 81 -6.89 11.91 -2.64
N LEU A 82 -5.72 11.84 -3.26
CA LEU A 82 -5.09 12.95 -4.00
C LEU A 82 -5.93 13.37 -5.21
N ASP A 83 -6.45 12.43 -6.01
CA ASP A 83 -7.34 12.72 -7.13
C ASP A 83 -8.63 13.41 -6.65
N ASN A 84 -9.25 12.91 -5.59
CA ASN A 84 -10.46 13.52 -5.01
C ASN A 84 -10.18 14.96 -4.57
N PHE A 85 -9.08 15.17 -3.85
CA PHE A 85 -8.72 16.49 -3.36
C PHE A 85 -8.39 17.46 -4.49
N SER A 86 -7.64 17.03 -5.51
CA SER A 86 -7.31 17.85 -6.67
C SER A 86 -8.55 18.25 -7.47
N TYR A 87 -9.56 17.37 -7.54
CA TYR A 87 -10.80 17.64 -8.24
C TYR A 87 -11.62 18.76 -7.58
N GLU A 88 -11.64 18.80 -6.23
CA GLU A 88 -12.32 19.87 -5.48
C GLU A 88 -11.64 21.22 -5.64
N TYR A 89 -10.33 21.23 -5.77
CA TYR A 89 -9.51 22.45 -5.84
C TYR A 89 -9.35 23.03 -7.25
N ASP A 90 -9.86 22.37 -8.28
CA ASP A 90 -9.68 22.75 -9.70
C ASP A 90 -8.21 22.99 -10.13
N ALA A 91 -7.27 22.62 -9.26
CA ALA A 91 -5.84 22.77 -9.45
C ALA A 91 -5.34 21.61 -10.25
N TYR A 92 -5.23 21.74 -11.71
CA TYR A 92 -4.35 20.68 -12.00
C TYR A 92 -3.84 20.39 -13.40
N GLU A 93 -2.52 20.33 -13.50
CA GLU A 93 -1.76 19.79 -14.62
C GLU A 93 -2.22 18.39 -15.08
N TYR A 94 -2.77 17.55 -14.18
CA TYR A 94 -3.23 16.21 -14.52
C TYR A 94 -4.56 16.19 -15.27
N LYS A 95 -5.50 17.09 -15.03
CA LYS A 95 -6.78 17.14 -15.75
C LYS A 95 -6.62 17.31 -17.27
N ASP A 96 -5.59 18.01 -17.69
CA ASP A 96 -5.35 18.31 -19.11
C ASP A 96 -4.65 17.17 -19.85
N THR A 97 -4.15 16.16 -19.14
CA THR A 97 -3.34 15.07 -19.70
C THR A 97 -4.02 13.70 -19.72
N VAL A 98 -5.16 13.54 -19.03
CA VAL A 98 -5.89 12.28 -18.89
C VAL A 98 -7.36 12.43 -19.26
N GLU A 99 -7.94 11.40 -19.87
CA GLU A 99 -9.32 11.43 -20.37
C GLU A 99 -10.38 11.18 -19.28
N ASN A 100 -10.00 10.48 -18.19
CA ASN A 100 -10.93 10.13 -17.12
C ASN A 100 -10.22 9.98 -15.77
N ARG A 101 -11.03 9.89 -14.69
CA ARG A 101 -10.52 9.81 -13.31
C ARG A 101 -9.75 8.54 -13.00
N GLU A 102 -10.11 7.42 -13.60
CA GLU A 102 -9.41 6.15 -13.40
C GLU A 102 -7.97 6.24 -13.94
N GLU A 103 -7.81 6.79 -15.15
CA GLU A 103 -6.50 7.04 -15.75
C GLU A 103 -5.67 8.05 -14.94
N GLN A 104 -6.32 9.05 -14.33
CA GLN A 104 -5.64 9.99 -13.43
C GLN A 104 -5.12 9.33 -12.17
N VAL A 105 -5.91 8.47 -11.52
CA VAL A 105 -5.49 7.69 -10.35
C VAL A 105 -4.34 6.75 -10.70
N GLU A 106 -4.39 6.08 -11.85
CA GLU A 106 -3.29 5.25 -12.34
C GLU A 106 -2.02 6.07 -12.52
N LYS A 107 -2.11 7.24 -13.15
CA LYS A 107 -0.97 8.13 -13.36
C LYS A 107 -0.37 8.63 -12.04
N ILE A 108 -1.18 9.07 -11.09
CA ILE A 108 -0.70 9.46 -9.75
C ILE A 108 -0.01 8.28 -9.06
N THR A 109 -0.59 7.08 -9.15
CA THR A 109 0.00 5.86 -8.61
C THR A 109 1.39 5.59 -9.22
N GLU A 110 1.51 5.69 -10.53
CA GLU A 110 2.79 5.51 -11.24
C GLU A 110 3.81 6.58 -10.85
N ASP A 111 3.39 7.83 -10.73
CA ASP A 111 4.29 8.92 -10.34
C ASP A 111 4.81 8.74 -8.91
N ILE A 112 3.99 8.28 -7.97
CA ILE A 112 4.43 7.90 -6.63
C ILE A 112 5.43 6.74 -6.69
N LEU A 113 5.12 5.67 -7.43
CA LEU A 113 5.99 4.50 -7.59
C LEU A 113 7.33 4.85 -8.24
N ASN A 114 7.36 5.84 -9.12
CA ASN A 114 8.55 6.31 -9.81
C ASN A 114 9.25 7.47 -9.11
N LYS A 115 8.79 7.87 -7.91
CA LYS A 115 9.29 9.03 -7.15
C LYS A 115 9.27 10.34 -7.94
N LYS A 116 8.23 10.53 -8.76
CA LYS A 116 8.01 11.75 -9.55
C LYS A 116 6.92 12.60 -8.90
N THR A 117 7.10 12.95 -7.65
CA THR A 117 6.08 13.53 -6.78
C THR A 117 6.31 15.00 -6.45
N GLU A 118 7.37 15.61 -6.98
CA GLU A 118 7.74 16.99 -6.63
C GLU A 118 6.60 17.99 -6.91
N CYS A 119 5.98 17.95 -8.10
CA CYS A 119 4.86 18.83 -8.41
C CYS A 119 3.66 18.65 -7.47
N LEU A 120 3.37 17.39 -7.07
CA LEU A 120 2.32 17.07 -6.11
C LEU A 120 2.64 17.67 -4.74
N LYS A 121 3.88 17.53 -4.28
CA LYS A 121 4.34 18.07 -3.00
C LYS A 121 4.29 19.58 -2.98
N ASP A 122 4.83 20.24 -4.01
CA ASP A 122 4.82 21.69 -4.13
C ASP A 122 3.39 22.24 -4.07
N TRP A 123 2.47 21.63 -4.81
CA TRP A 123 1.06 22.00 -4.78
C TRP A 123 0.41 21.79 -3.38
N LEU A 124 0.66 20.66 -2.73
CA LEU A 124 0.13 20.39 -1.38
C LEU A 124 0.69 21.36 -0.35
N VAL A 125 1.96 21.76 -0.47
CA VAL A 125 2.56 22.81 0.37
C VAL A 125 1.86 24.14 0.15
N GLU A 126 1.68 24.57 -1.11
CA GLU A 126 0.98 25.80 -1.47
C GLU A 126 -0.44 25.83 -0.87
N VAL A 127 -1.23 24.77 -1.07
CA VAL A 127 -2.59 24.68 -0.49
C VAL A 127 -2.57 24.69 1.04
N SER A 128 -1.60 24.03 1.68
CA SER A 128 -1.51 23.99 3.13
C SER A 128 -1.14 25.33 3.77
N GLU A 129 -0.42 26.18 3.04
CA GLU A 129 0.06 27.48 3.52
C GLU A 129 -0.87 28.64 3.12
N GLU A 130 -1.49 28.57 1.94
CA GLU A 130 -2.22 29.69 1.34
C GLU A 130 -3.75 29.54 1.41
N SER A 131 -4.27 28.38 1.78
CA SER A 131 -5.73 28.19 1.86
C SER A 131 -6.35 28.99 3.02
N ASP A 132 -7.34 29.80 2.69
CA ASP A 132 -8.19 30.51 3.67
C ASP A 132 -9.15 29.56 4.40
N ILE A 133 -9.25 28.29 3.99
CA ILE A 133 -10.12 27.28 4.53
C ILE A 133 -9.31 26.29 5.36
N ASP A 134 -9.45 26.33 6.68
CA ASP A 134 -8.72 25.49 7.62
C ASP A 134 -8.81 23.98 7.30
N SER A 135 -9.98 23.50 6.87
CA SER A 135 -10.18 22.08 6.52
C SER A 135 -9.30 21.64 5.34
N ASP A 136 -9.10 22.52 4.38
CA ASP A 136 -8.35 22.22 3.17
C ASP A 136 -6.85 22.26 3.45
N ALA A 137 -6.39 23.24 4.23
CA ALA A 137 -5.02 23.30 4.72
C ALA A 137 -4.65 22.04 5.52
N ILE A 138 -5.55 21.57 6.41
CA ILE A 138 -5.35 20.34 7.19
C ILE A 138 -5.31 19.12 6.28
N THR A 139 -6.21 19.03 5.29
CA THR A 139 -6.25 17.91 4.34
C THR A 139 -4.99 17.88 3.48
N ALA A 140 -4.56 19.01 2.93
CA ALA A 140 -3.33 19.12 2.15
C ALA A 140 -2.10 18.69 2.96
N HIS A 141 -1.98 19.15 4.20
CA HIS A 141 -0.89 18.76 5.09
C HIS A 141 -0.90 17.25 5.40
N SER A 142 -2.08 16.67 5.62
CA SER A 142 -2.22 15.22 5.85
C SER A 142 -1.82 14.41 4.63
N LEU A 143 -2.24 14.83 3.42
CA LEU A 143 -1.88 14.17 2.16
C LEU A 143 -0.39 14.28 1.87
N LEU A 144 0.21 15.44 2.14
CA LEU A 144 1.67 15.65 2.02
C LEU A 144 2.45 14.69 2.92
N SER A 145 2.06 14.58 4.19
CA SER A 145 2.71 13.66 5.13
C SER A 145 2.61 12.20 4.67
N ARG A 146 1.44 11.78 4.19
CA ARG A 146 1.25 10.43 3.67
C ARG A 146 2.05 10.17 2.40
N LEU A 147 2.20 11.17 1.53
CA LEU A 147 3.02 11.08 0.33
C LEU A 147 4.50 10.91 0.66
N GLU A 148 5.00 11.66 1.65
CA GLU A 148 6.37 11.52 2.16
C GLU A 148 6.61 10.15 2.82
N ASP A 149 5.63 9.64 3.56
CA ASP A 149 5.72 8.32 4.20
C ASP A 149 5.68 7.19 3.16
N ALA A 150 4.85 7.31 2.12
CA ALA A 150 4.80 6.35 1.03
C ALA A 150 6.15 6.17 0.32
N GLU A 151 6.94 7.24 0.21
CA GLU A 151 8.29 7.17 -0.40
C GLU A 151 9.31 6.35 0.43
N ARG A 152 8.98 6.04 1.68
CA ARG A 152 9.80 5.20 2.59
C ARG A 152 9.37 3.74 2.62
N PHE A 153 8.34 3.35 1.87
CA PHE A 153 7.86 1.97 1.83
C PHE A 153 8.91 1.00 1.26
N SER A 154 8.85 -0.23 1.71
CA SER A 154 9.81 -1.29 1.36
C SER A 154 9.86 -1.62 -0.14
N ILE A 155 8.78 -1.33 -0.89
CA ILE A 155 8.74 -1.52 -2.35
C ILE A 155 9.79 -0.66 -3.10
N PHE A 156 10.27 0.44 -2.48
CA PHE A 156 11.31 1.29 -3.05
C PHE A 156 12.73 0.81 -2.74
N ASP A 157 12.90 -0.08 -1.77
CA ASP A 157 14.21 -0.62 -1.36
C ASP A 157 14.75 -1.70 -2.32
N LYS A 158 13.99 -2.07 -3.34
CA LYS A 158 14.48 -2.91 -4.43
C LYS A 158 15.43 -2.09 -5.31
N GLN A 159 16.66 -1.91 -4.85
CA GLN A 159 17.74 -1.53 -5.77
C GLN A 159 17.83 -2.63 -6.85
N PRO A 160 17.92 -2.27 -8.15
CA PRO A 160 18.23 -3.26 -9.17
C PRO A 160 19.51 -3.96 -8.73
N GLU A 161 19.47 -5.30 -8.68
CA GLU A 161 20.68 -6.10 -8.51
C GLU A 161 21.70 -5.57 -9.53
N GLN A 162 22.79 -5.01 -9.01
CA GLN A 162 23.93 -4.64 -9.85
C GLN A 162 24.39 -5.94 -10.50
N GLU A 163 24.18 -6.07 -11.81
CA GLU A 163 24.82 -7.08 -12.61
C GLU A 163 26.32 -7.02 -12.29
N GLN A 164 26.79 -8.01 -11.54
CA GLN A 164 28.22 -8.18 -11.34
C GLN A 164 28.84 -8.41 -12.73
N PRO A 165 29.83 -7.61 -13.13
CA PRO A 165 30.49 -7.85 -14.40
C PRO A 165 31.12 -9.25 -14.35
N GLU A 166 30.73 -10.10 -15.30
CA GLU A 166 31.35 -11.41 -15.51
C GLU A 166 32.86 -11.24 -15.53
N ALA A 167 33.54 -11.85 -14.56
CA ALA A 167 34.98 -11.92 -14.55
C ALA A 167 35.43 -12.73 -15.77
N THR A 168 35.91 -12.04 -16.81
CA THR A 168 36.56 -12.65 -17.95
C THR A 168 37.84 -13.28 -17.45
N ILE A 169 37.85 -14.59 -17.29
CA ILE A 169 39.06 -15.38 -17.05
C ILE A 169 39.79 -15.53 -18.40
N SER A 170 40.93 -14.88 -18.48
CA SER A 170 41.89 -15.07 -19.56
C SER A 170 42.87 -16.15 -19.19
#